data_ff2841085a2c9c92179b0a6d151a7325
#
_entry.id   ff2841085a2c9c92179b0a6d151a7325
#
_cell.length_a   1.000
_cell.length_b   1.000
_cell.length_c   1.000
_cell.angle_alpha   90.00
_cell.angle_beta   90.00
_cell.angle_gamma   90.00
#
_symmetry.space_group_name_H-M   'P 1'
#
loop_
_entity.id
_entity.type
_entity.pdbx_description
1 polymer ?
#
loop_
_entity_poly.entity_id
_entity_poly.type
_entity_poly.pdbx_seq_one_letter_code
_entity_poly.pdbx_strand_id
1 'polypeptide(L)'
;VFKKNGFTFDAGPTVITAPYLIEELFELFNKKAEDYIKLTPLNIWYQFIFEDGNKFDYSGDEEKMKKQIKEINEDDVKGYEELVKFTKKIFDKGFTELADVPFDKPLVMMKQLPALLKLKSYKSVYSLVSSYIKNEKLRRMLSMHPLLVGGNPFTTTSIYGLILYLEKKWGIHYSMGGTGNIIRGLEKLMVEEGIDIVKGQEVTNIISIDNKIEGVKLNNQKEINANNVICNADPPAVYEKLLNQKKVNSLFEWKQKRMEYSMG
;
A
#
# COMPACT_ATOMS: atom_id res chain seq x y z
N VAL A 1 8.45 6.02 13.83
CA VAL A 1 9.89 6.00 14.20
C VAL A 1 9.98 5.92 15.72
N PHE A 2 10.78 5.00 16.23
CA PHE A 2 11.09 4.92 17.67
C PHE A 2 12.60 4.86 17.89
N LYS A 3 13.04 5.26 19.09
CA LYS A 3 14.46 5.25 19.46
C LYS A 3 14.68 4.29 20.62
N LYS A 4 15.73 3.46 20.54
CA LYS A 4 16.11 2.54 21.60
C LYS A 4 17.63 2.36 21.59
N ASN A 5 18.28 2.51 22.75
CA ASN A 5 19.72 2.32 22.94
C ASN A 5 20.58 3.11 21.93
N GLY A 6 20.21 4.35 21.62
CA GLY A 6 20.93 5.19 20.65
C GLY A 6 20.62 4.92 19.18
N PHE A 7 19.90 3.85 18.86
CA PHE A 7 19.46 3.51 17.51
C PHE A 7 18.10 4.12 17.20
N THR A 8 17.90 4.50 15.95
CA THR A 8 16.60 4.97 15.42
C THR A 8 16.06 3.91 14.48
N PHE A 9 14.81 3.51 14.70
CA PHE A 9 14.11 2.50 13.91
C PHE A 9 12.90 3.13 13.23
N ASP A 10 12.75 2.88 11.93
CA ASP A 10 11.50 3.17 11.24
C ASP A 10 10.43 2.16 11.67
N ALA A 11 9.21 2.66 11.91
CA ALA A 11 8.06 1.83 12.24
C ALA A 11 7.06 1.96 11.10
N GLY A 12 7.04 0.99 10.20
CA GLY A 12 6.16 0.97 9.03
C GLY A 12 6.90 0.73 7.72
N PRO A 13 6.23 0.93 6.57
CA PRO A 13 6.80 0.66 5.25
C PRO A 13 8.06 1.48 4.98
N THR A 14 9.10 0.82 4.49
CA THR A 14 10.37 1.46 4.11
C THR A 14 10.57 1.51 2.60
N VAL A 15 9.71 0.85 1.87
CA VAL A 15 9.75 0.71 0.41
C VAL A 15 8.90 1.77 -0.25
N ILE A 16 9.49 2.63 -1.07
CA ILE A 16 8.80 3.66 -1.83
C ILE A 16 8.77 3.26 -3.31
N THR A 17 7.60 2.91 -3.82
CA THR A 17 7.42 2.33 -5.16
C THR A 17 6.82 3.27 -6.20
N ALA A 18 6.21 4.39 -5.78
CA ALA A 18 5.57 5.35 -6.67
C ALA A 18 5.94 6.79 -6.24
N PRO A 19 7.21 7.21 -6.39
CA PRO A 19 7.70 8.50 -5.90
C PRO A 19 6.94 9.69 -6.49
N TYR A 20 6.46 9.58 -7.72
CA TYR A 20 5.71 10.63 -8.39
C TYR A 20 4.44 11.07 -7.60
N LEU A 21 3.82 10.17 -6.82
CA LEU A 21 2.65 10.55 -5.99
C LEU A 21 3.03 11.54 -4.88
N ILE A 22 4.28 11.45 -4.40
CA ILE A 22 4.82 12.44 -3.47
C ILE A 22 5.11 13.75 -4.22
N GLU A 23 5.70 13.64 -5.40
CA GLU A 23 6.02 14.80 -6.26
C GLU A 23 4.74 15.57 -6.62
N GLU A 24 3.71 14.91 -7.13
CA GLU A 24 2.40 15.49 -7.45
C GLU A 24 1.77 16.21 -6.24
N LEU A 25 1.87 15.63 -5.04
CA LEU A 25 1.35 16.26 -3.83
C LEU A 25 2.03 17.61 -3.55
N PHE A 26 3.36 17.69 -3.69
CA PHE A 26 4.08 18.95 -3.50
C PHE A 26 3.82 19.95 -4.63
N GLU A 27 3.65 19.47 -5.86
CA GLU A 27 3.31 20.30 -7.02
C GLU A 27 1.96 21.02 -6.86
N LEU A 28 0.97 20.42 -6.17
CA LEU A 28 -0.31 21.08 -5.86
C LEU A 28 -0.11 22.39 -5.09
N PHE A 29 0.98 22.52 -4.37
CA PHE A 29 1.35 23.71 -3.59
C PHE A 29 2.46 24.54 -4.25
N ASN A 30 2.77 24.29 -5.53
CA ASN A 30 3.87 24.91 -6.26
C ASN A 30 5.25 24.71 -5.58
N LYS A 31 5.45 23.56 -4.95
CA LYS A 31 6.69 23.16 -4.27
C LYS A 31 7.32 21.97 -5.00
N LYS A 32 8.62 21.75 -4.78
CA LYS A 32 9.33 20.57 -5.25
C LYS A 32 9.55 19.61 -4.09
N ALA A 33 9.15 18.36 -4.26
CA ALA A 33 9.32 17.33 -3.22
C ALA A 33 10.80 17.13 -2.82
N GLU A 34 11.74 17.28 -3.74
CA GLU A 34 13.18 17.14 -3.51
C GLU A 34 13.77 18.12 -2.50
N ASP A 35 13.14 19.31 -2.32
CA ASP A 35 13.55 20.31 -1.33
C ASP A 35 13.15 19.92 0.12
N TYR A 36 12.31 18.92 0.25
CA TYR A 36 11.75 18.44 1.52
C TYR A 36 12.13 17.00 1.85
N ILE A 37 12.18 16.13 0.84
CA ILE A 37 12.33 14.68 0.98
C ILE A 37 13.34 14.19 -0.05
N LYS A 38 14.46 13.61 0.40
CA LYS A 38 15.45 13.04 -0.48
C LYS A 38 15.16 11.56 -0.70
N LEU A 39 14.65 11.20 -1.87
CA LEU A 39 14.48 9.82 -2.31
C LEU A 39 15.69 9.36 -3.14
N THR A 40 16.17 8.16 -2.89
CA THR A 40 17.30 7.56 -3.62
C THR A 40 16.85 6.23 -4.23
N PRO A 41 16.99 6.03 -5.54
CA PRO A 41 16.66 4.77 -6.18
C PRO A 41 17.60 3.66 -5.73
N LEU A 42 17.07 2.45 -5.56
CA LEU A 42 17.83 1.26 -5.20
C LEU A 42 18.15 0.42 -6.41
N ASN A 43 19.40 -0.06 -6.51
CA ASN A 43 19.83 -0.98 -7.57
C ASN A 43 19.35 -2.42 -7.32
N ILE A 44 19.44 -2.88 -6.07
CA ILE A 44 18.89 -4.14 -5.59
C ILE A 44 17.71 -3.76 -4.70
N TRP A 45 16.53 -4.26 -5.05
CA TRP A 45 15.30 -3.96 -4.33
C TRP A 45 15.11 -4.88 -3.15
N TYR A 46 15.30 -6.20 -3.40
CA TYR A 46 15.22 -7.25 -2.39
C TYR A 46 16.33 -8.28 -2.63
N GLN A 47 16.93 -8.78 -1.57
CA GLN A 47 17.79 -9.92 -1.63
C GLN A 47 17.10 -11.13 -0.99
N PHE A 48 16.87 -12.16 -1.76
CA PHE A 48 16.35 -13.43 -1.26
C PHE A 48 17.50 -14.36 -0.92
N ILE A 49 17.47 -14.93 0.25
CA ILE A 49 18.41 -15.95 0.73
C ILE A 49 17.60 -17.23 0.92
N PHE A 50 17.92 -18.25 0.15
CA PHE A 50 17.25 -19.53 0.21
C PHE A 50 17.88 -20.43 1.27
N GLU A 51 17.17 -21.51 1.68
CA GLU A 51 17.61 -22.45 2.70
C GLU A 51 18.94 -23.15 2.34
N ASP A 52 19.24 -23.32 1.06
CA ASP A 52 20.49 -23.88 0.55
C ASP A 52 21.64 -22.85 0.46
N GLY A 53 21.45 -21.64 0.98
CA GLY A 53 22.43 -20.56 0.98
C GLY A 53 22.52 -19.78 -0.33
N ASN A 54 21.81 -20.18 -1.38
CA ASN A 54 21.75 -19.44 -2.63
C ASN A 54 21.08 -18.07 -2.43
N LYS A 55 21.62 -17.07 -3.11
CA LYS A 55 21.08 -15.71 -3.09
C LYS A 55 20.48 -15.34 -4.44
N PHE A 56 19.46 -14.50 -4.40
CA PHE A 56 18.86 -13.91 -5.58
C PHE A 56 18.66 -12.41 -5.34
N ASP A 57 19.24 -11.59 -6.20
CA ASP A 57 19.11 -10.15 -6.14
C ASP A 57 17.98 -9.68 -7.06
N TYR A 58 16.83 -9.41 -6.46
CA TYR A 58 15.67 -8.90 -7.18
C TYR A 58 15.84 -7.41 -7.47
N SER A 59 15.74 -7.03 -8.74
CA SER A 59 16.03 -5.68 -9.21
C SER A 59 15.19 -5.29 -10.42
N GLY A 60 15.30 -4.01 -10.85
CA GLY A 60 14.69 -3.52 -12.08
C GLY A 60 15.44 -3.91 -13.36
N ASP A 61 16.66 -4.41 -13.24
CA ASP A 61 17.51 -4.84 -14.37
C ASP A 61 17.00 -6.18 -14.91
N GLU A 62 16.29 -6.10 -16.05
CA GLU A 62 15.64 -7.26 -16.66
C GLU A 62 16.63 -8.35 -17.08
N GLU A 63 17.80 -7.98 -17.58
CA GLU A 63 18.81 -8.94 -18.04
C GLU A 63 19.43 -9.68 -16.85
N LYS A 64 19.73 -8.96 -15.74
CA LYS A 64 20.17 -9.60 -14.50
C LYS A 64 19.11 -10.54 -13.93
N MET A 65 17.85 -10.10 -13.93
CA MET A 65 16.73 -10.94 -13.48
C MET A 65 16.65 -12.25 -14.29
N LYS A 66 16.63 -12.15 -15.63
CA LYS A 66 16.59 -13.32 -16.52
C LYS A 66 17.78 -14.24 -16.34
N LYS A 67 19.00 -13.68 -16.19
CA LYS A 67 20.22 -14.46 -15.96
C LYS A 67 20.09 -15.29 -14.68
N GLN A 68 19.73 -14.70 -13.57
CA GLN A 68 19.56 -15.39 -12.29
C GLN A 68 18.42 -16.44 -12.34
N ILE A 69 17.30 -16.13 -13.01
CA ILE A 69 16.20 -17.07 -13.23
C ILE A 69 16.71 -18.28 -14.04
N LYS A 70 17.49 -18.04 -15.10
CA LYS A 70 18.06 -19.10 -15.94
C LYS A 70 19.00 -20.01 -15.14
N GLU A 71 19.80 -19.46 -14.23
CA GLU A 71 20.70 -20.24 -13.35
C GLU A 71 19.92 -21.17 -12.41
N ILE A 72 18.69 -20.81 -12.02
CA ILE A 72 17.82 -21.65 -11.18
C ILE A 72 17.00 -22.62 -12.03
N ASN A 73 16.36 -22.12 -13.09
CA ASN A 73 15.55 -22.91 -14.03
C ASN A 73 15.40 -22.16 -15.37
N GLU A 74 16.07 -22.66 -16.41
CA GLU A 74 16.05 -22.03 -17.74
C GLU A 74 14.64 -21.95 -18.34
N ASP A 75 13.80 -22.95 -18.11
CA ASP A 75 12.41 -22.99 -18.60
C ASP A 75 11.55 -21.84 -18.05
N ASP A 76 11.91 -21.28 -16.88
CA ASP A 76 11.14 -20.23 -16.23
C ASP A 76 11.44 -18.81 -16.76
N VAL A 77 12.48 -18.65 -17.60
CA VAL A 77 12.78 -17.33 -18.21
C VAL A 77 11.61 -16.83 -19.04
N LYS A 78 11.09 -17.69 -19.92
CA LYS A 78 9.91 -17.34 -20.73
C LYS A 78 8.66 -17.12 -19.88
N GLY A 79 8.48 -17.94 -18.85
CA GLY A 79 7.39 -17.81 -17.89
C GLY A 79 7.42 -16.48 -17.15
N TYR A 80 8.60 -16.01 -16.76
CA TYR A 80 8.80 -14.70 -16.13
C TYR A 80 8.41 -13.55 -17.08
N GLU A 81 8.84 -13.58 -18.34
CA GLU A 81 8.48 -12.57 -19.33
C GLU A 81 6.95 -12.50 -19.54
N GLU A 82 6.30 -13.65 -19.63
CA GLU A 82 4.84 -13.73 -19.77
C GLU A 82 4.12 -13.26 -18.52
N LEU A 83 4.63 -13.56 -17.33
CA LEU A 83 4.11 -13.06 -16.06
C LEU A 83 4.19 -11.54 -15.99
N VAL A 84 5.33 -10.95 -16.32
CA VAL A 84 5.51 -9.49 -16.37
C VAL A 84 4.53 -8.84 -17.33
N LYS A 85 4.35 -9.39 -18.53
CA LYS A 85 3.36 -8.89 -19.51
C LYS A 85 1.94 -8.99 -18.98
N PHE A 86 1.63 -10.04 -18.22
CA PHE A 86 0.30 -10.19 -17.64
C PHE A 86 0.07 -9.25 -16.47
N THR A 87 1.05 -9.08 -15.58
CA THR A 87 0.96 -8.14 -14.45
C THR A 87 0.86 -6.69 -14.91
N LYS A 88 1.44 -6.35 -16.09
CA LYS A 88 1.19 -5.05 -16.74
C LYS A 88 -0.30 -4.84 -17.04
N LYS A 89 -1.00 -5.84 -17.57
CA LYS A 89 -2.45 -5.72 -17.85
C LYS A 89 -3.26 -5.53 -16.56
N ILE A 90 -2.85 -6.17 -15.46
CA ILE A 90 -3.48 -5.97 -14.16
C ILE A 90 -3.20 -4.55 -13.68
N PHE A 91 -1.97 -4.07 -13.83
CA PHE A 91 -1.58 -2.71 -13.46
C PHE A 91 -2.35 -1.66 -14.25
N ASP A 92 -2.42 -1.79 -15.58
CA ASP A 92 -3.14 -0.84 -16.44
C ASP A 92 -4.62 -0.73 -16.02
N LYS A 93 -5.25 -1.84 -15.63
CA LYS A 93 -6.63 -1.84 -15.16
C LYS A 93 -6.77 -1.40 -13.71
N GLY A 94 -6.01 -2.01 -12.80
CA GLY A 94 -6.17 -1.83 -11.36
C GLY A 94 -5.62 -0.50 -10.85
N PHE A 95 -4.48 -0.08 -11.37
CA PHE A 95 -3.79 1.13 -10.92
C PHE A 95 -4.09 2.34 -11.82
N THR A 96 -4.05 2.18 -13.16
CA THR A 96 -4.23 3.32 -14.07
C THR A 96 -5.70 3.70 -14.26
N GLU A 97 -6.60 2.72 -14.38
CA GLU A 97 -8.02 3.01 -14.67
C GLU A 97 -8.90 3.07 -13.41
N LEU A 98 -8.54 2.38 -12.35
CA LEU A 98 -9.43 2.18 -11.19
C LEU A 98 -8.89 2.73 -9.86
N ALA A 99 -7.68 3.31 -9.82
CA ALA A 99 -7.08 3.77 -8.57
C ALA A 99 -7.90 4.87 -7.86
N ASP A 100 -8.51 5.76 -8.63
CA ASP A 100 -9.32 6.88 -8.16
C ASP A 100 -10.83 6.67 -8.28
N VAL A 101 -11.26 5.46 -8.71
CA VAL A 101 -12.69 5.14 -8.85
C VAL A 101 -13.27 4.66 -7.52
N PRO A 102 -14.24 5.37 -6.94
CA PRO A 102 -14.88 4.90 -5.71
C PRO A 102 -15.76 3.68 -5.98
N PHE A 103 -15.58 2.64 -5.18
CA PHE A 103 -16.36 1.40 -5.22
C PHE A 103 -17.57 1.44 -4.24
N ASP A 104 -18.20 2.59 -4.11
CA ASP A 104 -19.32 2.85 -3.20
C ASP A 104 -20.63 2.23 -3.68
N LYS A 105 -20.77 2.00 -4.99
CA LYS A 105 -22.01 1.48 -5.61
C LYS A 105 -21.82 0.06 -6.17
N PRO A 106 -22.74 -0.89 -5.85
CA PRO A 106 -22.66 -2.25 -6.39
C PRO A 106 -22.61 -2.30 -7.92
N LEU A 107 -23.27 -1.36 -8.60
CA LEU A 107 -23.29 -1.30 -10.07
C LEU A 107 -21.90 -1.02 -10.66
N VAL A 108 -21.05 -0.24 -9.97
CA VAL A 108 -19.67 0.02 -10.39
C VAL A 108 -18.87 -1.29 -10.35
N MET A 109 -18.99 -2.07 -9.27
CA MET A 109 -18.36 -3.39 -9.15
C MET A 109 -18.85 -4.37 -10.24
N MET A 110 -20.15 -4.41 -10.50
CA MET A 110 -20.71 -5.28 -11.54
C MET A 110 -20.16 -4.97 -12.93
N LYS A 111 -19.98 -3.69 -13.27
CA LYS A 111 -19.38 -3.27 -14.55
C LYS A 111 -17.92 -3.73 -14.70
N GLN A 112 -17.17 -3.84 -13.60
CA GLN A 112 -15.79 -4.29 -13.62
C GLN A 112 -15.62 -5.82 -13.66
N LEU A 113 -16.68 -6.57 -13.34
CA LEU A 113 -16.60 -8.03 -13.22
C LEU A 113 -16.05 -8.75 -14.46
N PRO A 114 -16.43 -8.42 -15.71
CA PRO A 114 -15.83 -9.06 -16.89
C PRO A 114 -14.32 -8.81 -17.03
N ALA A 115 -13.85 -7.60 -16.69
CA ALA A 115 -12.42 -7.27 -16.71
C ALA A 115 -11.67 -8.03 -15.60
N LEU A 116 -12.21 -8.07 -14.40
CA LEU A 116 -11.64 -8.81 -13.27
C LEU A 116 -11.53 -10.31 -13.57
N LEU A 117 -12.52 -10.90 -14.21
CA LEU A 117 -12.48 -12.31 -14.64
C LEU A 117 -11.38 -12.56 -15.68
N LYS A 118 -11.25 -11.68 -16.70
CA LYS A 118 -10.15 -11.76 -17.69
C LYS A 118 -8.78 -11.65 -17.04
N LEU A 119 -8.65 -10.85 -15.99
CA LEU A 119 -7.43 -10.68 -15.20
C LEU A 119 -7.23 -11.77 -14.16
N LYS A 120 -8.06 -12.82 -14.17
CA LYS A 120 -7.99 -13.97 -13.26
C LYS A 120 -8.01 -13.59 -11.77
N SER A 121 -8.72 -12.50 -11.41
CA SER A 121 -8.78 -11.96 -10.04
C SER A 121 -9.33 -12.96 -9.00
N TYR A 122 -9.96 -14.04 -9.44
CA TYR A 122 -10.43 -15.15 -8.61
C TYR A 122 -9.30 -16.07 -8.12
N LYS A 123 -8.08 -15.96 -8.71
CA LYS A 123 -6.90 -16.68 -8.25
C LYS A 123 -6.20 -15.93 -7.12
N SER A 124 -5.42 -16.64 -6.33
CA SER A 124 -4.42 -16.00 -5.46
C SER A 124 -3.20 -15.56 -6.27
N VAL A 125 -2.38 -14.65 -5.70
CA VAL A 125 -1.11 -14.23 -6.34
C VAL A 125 -0.21 -15.43 -6.56
N TYR A 126 -0.05 -16.32 -5.55
CA TYR A 126 0.75 -17.52 -5.69
C TYR A 126 0.23 -18.45 -6.81
N SER A 127 -1.09 -18.63 -6.89
CA SER A 127 -1.71 -19.46 -7.95
C SER A 127 -1.54 -18.82 -9.33
N LEU A 128 -1.58 -17.50 -9.45
CA LEU A 128 -1.28 -16.80 -10.70
C LEU A 128 0.17 -17.02 -11.10
N VAL A 129 1.14 -16.76 -10.22
CA VAL A 129 2.57 -16.95 -10.48
C VAL A 129 2.85 -18.41 -10.87
N SER A 130 2.26 -19.37 -10.17
CA SER A 130 2.41 -20.81 -10.47
C SER A 130 1.87 -21.22 -11.86
N SER A 131 1.02 -20.39 -12.48
CA SER A 131 0.57 -20.62 -13.85
C SER A 131 1.63 -20.30 -14.92
N TYR A 132 2.72 -19.59 -14.53
CA TYR A 132 3.80 -19.16 -15.41
C TYR A 132 5.16 -19.74 -15.00
N ILE A 133 5.38 -19.98 -13.73
CA ILE A 133 6.67 -20.36 -13.14
C ILE A 133 6.60 -21.79 -12.62
N LYS A 134 7.58 -22.62 -12.97
CA LYS A 134 7.66 -24.03 -12.59
C LYS A 134 8.45 -24.24 -11.30
N ASN A 135 9.57 -23.55 -11.12
CA ASN A 135 10.44 -23.71 -9.96
C ASN A 135 9.82 -23.11 -8.70
N GLU A 136 9.83 -23.86 -7.60
CA GLU A 136 9.18 -23.49 -6.35
C GLU A 136 9.83 -22.26 -5.67
N LYS A 137 11.17 -22.14 -5.71
CA LYS A 137 11.88 -20.98 -5.14
C LYS A 137 11.47 -19.71 -5.87
N LEU A 138 11.43 -19.75 -7.20
CA LEU A 138 11.00 -18.62 -8.03
C LEU A 138 9.52 -18.28 -7.83
N ARG A 139 8.64 -19.28 -7.62
CA ARG A 139 7.23 -19.03 -7.27
C ARG A 139 7.10 -18.24 -5.99
N ARG A 140 7.79 -18.69 -4.91
CA ARG A 140 7.75 -18.01 -3.61
C ARG A 140 8.25 -16.57 -3.73
N MET A 141 9.37 -16.37 -4.39
CA MET A 141 9.98 -15.06 -4.60
C MET A 141 9.04 -14.12 -5.39
N LEU A 142 8.56 -14.55 -6.56
CA LEU A 142 7.74 -13.71 -7.45
C LEU A 142 6.30 -13.51 -6.93
N SER A 143 5.87 -14.23 -5.90
CA SER A 143 4.55 -14.07 -5.28
C SER A 143 4.57 -13.27 -3.97
N MET A 144 5.71 -12.74 -3.54
CA MET A 144 5.89 -12.10 -2.24
C MET A 144 5.15 -10.76 -2.08
N HIS A 145 4.81 -10.08 -3.18
CA HIS A 145 4.30 -8.70 -3.18
C HIS A 145 3.10 -8.43 -2.25
N PRO A 146 2.13 -9.36 -2.04
CA PRO A 146 1.09 -9.16 -1.04
C PRO A 146 1.60 -8.92 0.38
N LEU A 147 2.79 -9.44 0.73
CA LEU A 147 3.38 -9.22 2.07
C LEU A 147 3.66 -7.74 2.33
N LEU A 148 3.94 -6.94 1.29
CA LEU A 148 4.16 -5.51 1.41
C LEU A 148 2.94 -4.72 1.91
N VAL A 149 1.75 -5.32 1.78
CA VAL A 149 0.48 -4.75 2.23
C VAL A 149 -0.19 -5.63 3.30
N GLY A 150 0.58 -6.47 3.99
CA GLY A 150 0.10 -7.34 5.05
C GLY A 150 -0.78 -8.52 4.57
N GLY A 151 -0.77 -8.83 3.28
CA GLY A 151 -1.56 -9.91 2.68
C GLY A 151 -0.80 -11.23 2.57
N ASN A 152 -1.52 -12.35 2.69
CA ASN A 152 -0.98 -13.69 2.47
C ASN A 152 -0.98 -14.01 0.96
N PRO A 153 0.16 -14.32 0.30
CA PRO A 153 0.23 -14.63 -1.12
C PRO A 153 -0.67 -15.80 -1.57
N PHE A 154 -0.97 -16.74 -0.68
CA PHE A 154 -1.79 -17.92 -0.99
C PHE A 154 -3.29 -17.63 -1.00
N THR A 155 -3.74 -16.56 -0.34
CA THR A 155 -5.16 -16.19 -0.22
C THR A 155 -5.49 -14.84 -0.85
N THR A 156 -4.51 -13.92 -0.94
CA THR A 156 -4.70 -12.59 -1.52
C THR A 156 -4.94 -12.68 -3.03
N THR A 157 -5.95 -11.97 -3.51
CA THR A 157 -6.32 -11.95 -4.94
C THR A 157 -5.16 -11.56 -5.85
N SER A 158 -5.08 -12.19 -7.02
CA SER A 158 -4.04 -11.97 -8.04
C SER A 158 -3.96 -10.53 -8.56
N ILE A 159 -4.94 -9.67 -8.27
CA ILE A 159 -4.88 -8.25 -8.59
C ILE A 159 -3.64 -7.61 -7.97
N TYR A 160 -3.22 -8.03 -6.77
CA TYR A 160 -1.99 -7.54 -6.13
C TYR A 160 -0.70 -7.91 -6.89
N GLY A 161 -0.78 -8.78 -7.90
CA GLY A 161 0.30 -8.97 -8.87
C GLY A 161 0.66 -7.72 -9.67
N LEU A 162 -0.21 -6.69 -9.67
CA LEU A 162 0.09 -5.37 -10.24
C LEU A 162 1.35 -4.74 -9.64
N ILE A 163 1.66 -5.03 -8.37
CA ILE A 163 2.82 -4.47 -7.66
C ILE A 163 4.12 -4.87 -8.36
N LEU A 164 4.24 -6.10 -8.86
CA LEU A 164 5.40 -6.53 -9.64
C LEU A 164 5.67 -5.60 -10.83
N TYR A 165 4.63 -5.20 -11.55
CA TYR A 165 4.80 -4.27 -12.67
C TYR A 165 5.00 -2.83 -12.22
N LEU A 166 4.34 -2.42 -11.15
CA LEU A 166 4.49 -1.09 -10.53
C LEU A 166 5.95 -0.84 -10.15
N GLU A 167 6.60 -1.79 -9.48
CA GLU A 167 8.02 -1.73 -9.14
C GLU A 167 8.91 -1.64 -10.38
N LYS A 168 8.62 -2.44 -11.42
CA LYS A 168 9.36 -2.35 -12.69
C LYS A 168 9.21 -1.00 -13.38
N LYS A 169 8.06 -0.36 -13.25
CA LYS A 169 7.77 0.91 -13.93
C LYS A 169 8.50 2.09 -13.30
N TRP A 170 8.52 2.17 -11.97
CA TRP A 170 9.06 3.32 -11.25
C TRP A 170 10.28 3.01 -10.37
N GLY A 171 10.63 1.74 -10.24
CA GLY A 171 11.69 1.31 -9.34
C GLY A 171 11.27 1.37 -7.87
N ILE A 172 12.22 1.04 -7.01
CA ILE A 172 12.10 1.15 -5.57
C ILE A 172 13.08 2.21 -5.07
N HIS A 173 12.60 3.07 -4.19
CA HIS A 173 13.37 4.17 -3.61
C HIS A 173 13.42 4.03 -2.09
N TYR A 174 14.49 4.54 -1.53
CA TYR A 174 14.68 4.71 -0.10
C TYR A 174 14.66 6.19 0.27
N SER A 175 13.94 6.52 1.33
CA SER A 175 13.97 7.88 1.89
C SER A 175 15.23 8.05 2.74
N MET A 176 16.15 8.92 2.31
CA MET A 176 17.38 9.18 3.04
C MET A 176 17.09 9.71 4.46
N GLY A 177 17.70 9.05 5.46
CA GLY A 177 17.42 9.31 6.88
C GLY A 177 16.15 8.64 7.41
N GLY A 178 15.62 7.65 6.67
CA GLY A 178 14.48 6.82 7.03
C GLY A 178 13.14 7.41 6.60
N THR A 179 12.08 6.59 6.67
CA THR A 179 10.72 7.00 6.27
C THR A 179 10.14 8.10 7.14
N GLY A 180 10.66 8.26 8.37
CA GLY A 180 10.35 9.41 9.22
C GLY A 180 10.67 10.77 8.57
N ASN A 181 11.58 10.83 7.58
CA ASN A 181 11.86 12.06 6.83
C ASN A 181 10.72 12.44 5.88
N ILE A 182 10.00 11.48 5.35
CA ILE A 182 8.79 11.75 4.54
C ILE A 182 7.78 12.49 5.41
N ILE A 183 7.54 11.98 6.62
CA ILE A 183 6.60 12.60 7.56
C ILE A 183 7.04 14.03 7.93
N ARG A 184 8.35 14.23 8.18
CA ARG A 184 8.88 15.57 8.46
C ARG A 184 8.76 16.52 7.27
N GLY A 185 8.98 16.03 6.06
CA GLY A 185 8.79 16.81 4.83
C GLY A 185 7.34 17.23 4.63
N LEU A 186 6.39 16.32 4.85
CA LEU A 186 4.96 16.62 4.81
C LEU A 186 4.56 17.60 5.92
N GLU A 187 5.04 17.39 7.15
CA GLU A 187 4.78 18.30 8.28
C GLU A 187 5.27 19.71 7.98
N LYS A 188 6.46 19.85 7.40
CA LYS A 188 7.01 21.15 7.00
C LYS A 188 6.12 21.84 5.96
N LEU A 189 5.68 21.09 4.93
CA LEU A 189 4.75 21.61 3.93
C LEU A 189 3.43 22.08 4.58
N MET A 190 2.84 21.26 5.46
CA MET A 190 1.59 21.59 6.15
C MET A 190 1.72 22.89 6.94
N VAL A 191 2.83 23.09 7.67
CA VAL A 191 3.08 24.32 8.43
C VAL A 191 3.25 25.53 7.50
N GLU A 192 3.95 25.37 6.38
CA GLU A 192 4.12 26.45 5.39
C GLU A 192 2.79 26.85 4.74
N GLU A 193 1.86 25.89 4.60
CA GLU A 193 0.50 26.16 4.08
C GLU A 193 -0.49 26.62 5.17
N GLY A 194 -0.01 26.91 6.39
CA GLY A 194 -0.81 27.47 7.47
C GLY A 194 -1.72 26.45 8.17
N ILE A 195 -1.41 25.17 8.09
CA ILE A 195 -2.18 24.11 8.76
C ILE A 195 -1.73 23.98 10.21
N ASP A 196 -2.68 24.06 11.14
CA ASP A 196 -2.44 23.82 12.56
C ASP A 196 -2.29 22.33 12.85
N ILE A 197 -1.12 21.93 13.35
CA ILE A 197 -0.83 20.54 13.73
C ILE A 197 -0.85 20.37 15.24
N VAL A 198 -1.86 19.71 15.78
CA VAL A 198 -2.01 19.46 17.21
C VAL A 198 -1.54 18.03 17.53
N LYS A 199 -0.40 17.92 18.21
CA LYS A 199 0.19 16.64 18.62
C LYS A 199 -0.11 16.31 20.08
N GLY A 200 -0.09 15.02 20.44
CA GLY A 200 -0.27 14.55 21.82
C GLY A 200 -1.71 14.72 22.36
N GLN A 201 -2.67 14.94 21.46
CA GLN A 201 -4.08 15.03 21.79
C GLN A 201 -4.84 13.89 21.10
N GLU A 202 -5.52 13.07 21.90
CA GLU A 202 -6.36 11.99 21.38
C GLU A 202 -7.77 12.53 21.13
N VAL A 203 -8.30 12.26 19.93
CA VAL A 203 -9.72 12.48 19.61
C VAL A 203 -10.51 11.32 20.20
N THR A 204 -11.38 11.61 21.15
CA THR A 204 -12.20 10.62 21.85
C THR A 204 -13.60 10.49 21.30
N ASN A 205 -14.09 11.50 20.59
CA ASN A 205 -15.42 11.50 20.01
C ASN A 205 -15.51 12.39 18.77
N ILE A 206 -16.31 12.01 17.78
CA ILE A 206 -16.77 12.86 16.69
C ILE A 206 -18.15 13.38 17.06
N ILE A 207 -18.30 14.68 17.21
CA ILE A 207 -19.52 15.33 17.62
C ILE A 207 -20.45 15.42 16.41
N SER A 208 -21.64 14.83 16.52
CA SER A 208 -22.69 14.94 15.49
C SER A 208 -24.04 15.25 16.13
N ILE A 209 -24.76 16.22 15.56
CA ILE A 209 -26.10 16.64 15.95
C ILE A 209 -26.99 16.55 14.69
N ASP A 210 -28.12 15.90 14.79
CA ASP A 210 -29.08 15.72 13.70
C ASP A 210 -28.44 15.22 12.38
N ASN A 211 -27.52 14.24 12.49
CA ASN A 211 -26.73 13.67 11.39
C ASN A 211 -25.77 14.66 10.69
N LYS A 212 -25.47 15.79 11.33
CA LYS A 212 -24.44 16.72 10.85
C LYS A 212 -23.25 16.67 11.78
N ILE A 213 -22.07 16.76 11.19
CA ILE A 213 -20.82 16.87 11.95
C ILE A 213 -20.68 18.31 12.48
N GLU A 214 -20.39 18.44 13.77
CA GLU A 214 -20.16 19.70 14.44
C GLU A 214 -18.69 19.86 14.89
N GLY A 215 -17.95 18.76 14.96
CA GLY A 215 -16.55 18.80 15.33
C GLY A 215 -16.03 17.52 15.98
N VAL A 216 -14.98 17.67 16.79
CA VAL A 216 -14.37 16.57 17.54
C VAL A 216 -14.15 16.96 19.00
N LYS A 217 -14.17 15.95 19.89
CA LYS A 217 -13.85 16.07 21.30
C LYS A 217 -12.52 15.40 21.59
N LEU A 218 -11.68 16.08 22.35
CA LEU A 218 -10.36 15.61 22.75
C LEU A 218 -10.38 14.95 24.14
N ASN A 219 -9.33 14.19 24.46
CA ASN A 219 -9.16 13.53 25.76
C ASN A 219 -9.17 14.51 26.96
N ASN A 220 -8.73 15.75 26.76
CA ASN A 220 -8.77 16.84 27.76
C ASN A 220 -10.14 17.53 27.85
N GLN A 221 -11.18 16.96 27.25
CA GLN A 221 -12.55 17.49 27.16
C GLN A 221 -12.73 18.74 26.30
N LYS A 222 -11.67 19.27 25.69
CA LYS A 222 -11.75 20.38 24.73
C LYS A 222 -12.48 19.92 23.47
N GLU A 223 -13.35 20.78 22.98
CA GLU A 223 -14.03 20.57 21.68
C GLU A 223 -13.44 21.47 20.61
N ILE A 224 -13.30 20.93 19.41
CA ILE A 224 -12.85 21.68 18.24
C ILE A 224 -13.98 21.60 17.21
N ASN A 225 -14.56 22.75 16.90
CA ASN A 225 -15.64 22.85 15.94
C ASN A 225 -15.12 22.68 14.52
N ALA A 226 -15.81 21.86 13.72
CA ALA A 226 -15.49 21.63 12.31
C ALA A 226 -16.75 21.14 11.57
N ASN A 227 -17.00 21.68 10.39
CA ASN A 227 -18.10 21.24 9.54
C ASN A 227 -17.84 19.89 8.84
N ASN A 228 -16.55 19.53 8.69
CA ASN A 228 -16.10 18.30 8.08
C ASN A 228 -14.98 17.69 8.92
N VAL A 229 -15.02 16.38 9.08
CA VAL A 229 -13.96 15.61 9.77
C VAL A 229 -13.51 14.50 8.84
N ILE A 230 -12.22 14.52 8.47
CA ILE A 230 -11.56 13.44 7.73
C ILE A 230 -10.86 12.56 8.75
N CYS A 231 -11.24 11.29 8.82
CA CYS A 231 -10.69 10.35 9.78
C CYS A 231 -9.86 9.27 9.07
N ASN A 232 -8.59 9.14 9.47
CA ASN A 232 -7.68 8.10 8.97
C ASN A 232 -7.49 6.95 9.96
N ALA A 233 -8.38 6.79 10.95
CA ALA A 233 -8.41 5.62 11.82
C ALA A 233 -9.16 4.45 11.13
N ASP A 234 -8.91 3.22 11.61
CA ASP A 234 -9.63 2.06 11.09
C ASP A 234 -11.14 2.22 11.21
N PRO A 235 -11.91 1.93 10.12
CA PRO A 235 -13.36 2.10 10.14
C PRO A 235 -14.07 1.44 11.33
N PRO A 236 -13.74 0.20 11.76
CA PRO A 236 -14.32 -0.37 12.97
C PRO A 236 -14.14 0.52 14.20
N ALA A 237 -12.93 1.02 14.44
CA ALA A 237 -12.64 1.89 15.58
C ALA A 237 -13.40 3.23 15.51
N VAL A 238 -13.56 3.79 14.29
CA VAL A 238 -14.34 5.03 14.08
C VAL A 238 -15.79 4.82 14.50
N TYR A 239 -16.44 3.76 13.99
CA TYR A 239 -17.85 3.51 14.29
C TYR A 239 -18.11 3.08 15.73
N GLU A 240 -17.24 2.26 16.32
CA GLU A 240 -17.41 1.76 17.68
C GLU A 240 -17.03 2.77 18.76
N LYS A 241 -15.94 3.50 18.55
CA LYS A 241 -15.33 4.34 19.59
C LYS A 241 -15.59 5.83 19.42
N LEU A 242 -15.56 6.32 18.16
CA LEU A 242 -15.59 7.76 17.93
C LEU A 242 -16.98 8.30 17.61
N LEU A 243 -17.82 7.55 16.91
CA LEU A 243 -19.16 8.02 16.51
C LEU A 243 -20.27 7.71 17.53
N ASN A 244 -20.02 6.83 18.51
CA ASN A 244 -21.01 6.42 19.52
C ASN A 244 -22.39 6.03 18.93
N GLN A 245 -22.42 5.63 17.66
CA GLN A 245 -23.65 5.28 16.99
C GLN A 245 -24.12 3.90 17.45
N LYS A 246 -25.14 3.85 18.27
CA LYS A 246 -25.80 2.62 18.71
C LYS A 246 -26.50 1.83 17.57
N LYS A 247 -26.54 2.36 16.36
CA LYS A 247 -27.12 1.71 15.18
C LYS A 247 -26.13 1.79 14.01
N VAL A 248 -25.12 0.98 14.04
CA VAL A 248 -24.41 0.61 12.84
C VAL A 248 -25.33 -0.31 12.02
N ASN A 249 -25.40 -0.13 10.72
CA ASN A 249 -26.21 -0.99 9.83
C ASN A 249 -25.87 -2.46 10.09
N SER A 250 -26.86 -3.31 10.29
CA SER A 250 -26.70 -4.76 10.58
C SER A 250 -25.78 -5.48 9.56
N LEU A 251 -25.76 -5.01 8.31
CA LEU A 251 -24.88 -5.53 7.27
C LEU A 251 -23.40 -5.16 7.52
N PHE A 252 -23.13 -3.99 8.09
CA PHE A 252 -21.78 -3.56 8.47
C PHE A 252 -21.28 -4.37 9.67
N GLU A 253 -22.10 -4.55 10.71
CA GLU A 253 -21.77 -5.39 11.87
C GLU A 253 -21.48 -6.84 11.47
N TRP A 254 -22.29 -7.38 10.54
CA TRP A 254 -22.09 -8.72 10.01
C TRP A 254 -20.76 -8.84 9.23
N LYS A 255 -20.40 -7.84 8.42
CA LYS A 255 -19.11 -7.78 7.75
C LYS A 255 -17.97 -7.65 8.74
N GLN A 256 -18.07 -6.74 9.70
CA GLN A 256 -17.06 -6.48 10.71
C GLN A 256 -16.70 -7.73 11.52
N LYS A 257 -17.70 -8.52 11.95
CA LYS A 257 -17.49 -9.80 12.66
C LYS A 257 -16.75 -10.87 11.85
N ARG A 258 -16.61 -10.69 10.53
CA ARG A 258 -15.94 -11.61 9.61
C ARG A 258 -14.67 -11.03 9.00
N MET A 259 -14.30 -9.82 9.36
CA MET A 259 -13.06 -9.23 8.90
C MET A 259 -11.89 -9.87 9.64
N GLU A 260 -10.92 -10.32 8.89
CA GLU A 260 -9.61 -10.70 9.39
C GLU A 260 -8.67 -9.51 9.18
N TYR A 261 -7.94 -9.13 10.22
CA TYR A 261 -6.96 -8.06 10.14
C TYR A 261 -5.69 -8.56 9.44
N SER A 262 -5.00 -7.68 8.73
CA SER A 262 -3.69 -8.00 8.16
C SER A 262 -2.66 -8.27 9.27
N MET A 263 -1.59 -8.97 8.91
CA MET A 263 -0.46 -9.28 9.82
C MET A 263 0.46 -8.07 10.07
N GLY A 264 -0.02 -6.86 9.91
CA GLY A 264 0.74 -5.64 10.10
C GLY A 264 0.74 -5.12 11.52
#